data_7bccad2fdd5eb5f4610385090b5003b3
#
_entry.id   7bccad2fdd5eb5f4610385090b5003b3
#
_cell.length_a   1.000
_cell.length_b   1.000
_cell.length_c   1.000
_cell.angle_alpha   90.00
_cell.angle_beta   90.00
_cell.angle_gamma   90.00
#
_symmetry.space_group_name_H-M   'P 1'
#
loop_
_entity.id
_entity.type
_entity.pdbx_description
1 polymer ?
#
loop_
_entity_poly.entity_id
_entity_poly.type
_entity_poly.pdbx_seq_one_letter_code
_entity_poly.pdbx_strand_id
1 'polypeptide(L)'
;IIWSLPVKVNRIMPRKKKIAFAVHRYGLEVNGGAELHCRMLAEHLKDKYEVEVFTSCANSVEPWDNYYHEGCEIINGVLVRRFRVEREQKPALAGQLYQLMIRNELEEPNQYFVENGPYCPALIDFIKNHYEEYQAIIFFSYGTYISSLGLQTGLNNGLFIPTVHESISIRSLSYEKV
;
A
#
# COMPACT_ATOMS: atom_id res chain seq x y z
N ILE A 1 4.96 -40.87 -48.80
CA ILE A 1 5.20 -39.48 -48.30
C ILE A 1 4.45 -39.35 -47.01
N ILE A 2 5.18 -39.40 -45.87
CA ILE A 2 4.61 -39.26 -44.52
C ILE A 2 4.71 -37.79 -44.15
N TRP A 3 3.56 -37.10 -44.07
CA TRP A 3 3.47 -35.75 -43.55
C TRP A 3 3.48 -35.78 -42.02
N SER A 4 4.59 -35.41 -41.40
CA SER A 4 4.62 -35.18 -39.96
C SER A 4 3.96 -33.83 -39.65
N LEU A 5 2.84 -33.87 -38.94
CA LEU A 5 2.22 -32.66 -38.39
C LEU A 5 3.16 -32.06 -37.33
N PRO A 6 3.33 -30.71 -37.31
CA PRO A 6 4.14 -30.08 -36.29
C PRO A 6 3.51 -30.28 -34.93
N VAL A 7 4.24 -30.93 -34.03
CA VAL A 7 3.86 -31.02 -32.61
C VAL A 7 3.91 -29.63 -32.03
N LYS A 8 2.75 -29.05 -31.70
CA LYS A 8 2.68 -27.83 -30.93
C LYS A 8 3.23 -28.13 -29.53
N VAL A 9 4.49 -27.80 -29.31
CA VAL A 9 5.06 -27.80 -27.98
C VAL A 9 4.37 -26.66 -27.21
N ASN A 10 3.43 -27.02 -26.35
CA ASN A 10 2.88 -26.08 -25.37
C ASN A 10 4.04 -25.65 -24.45
N ARG A 11 4.68 -24.52 -24.75
CA ARG A 11 5.60 -23.89 -23.80
C ARG A 11 4.75 -23.51 -22.59
N ILE A 12 4.90 -24.24 -21.50
CA ILE A 12 4.41 -23.82 -20.19
C ILE A 12 5.22 -22.57 -19.87
N MET A 13 4.59 -21.39 -20.04
CA MET A 13 5.20 -20.13 -19.63
C MET A 13 5.36 -20.18 -18.11
N PRO A 14 6.53 -19.89 -17.55
CA PRO A 14 6.71 -19.85 -16.11
C PRO A 14 5.71 -18.85 -15.52
N ARG A 15 5.02 -19.26 -14.44
CA ARG A 15 4.07 -18.38 -13.74
C ARG A 15 4.82 -17.12 -13.31
N LYS A 16 4.25 -15.95 -13.60
CA LYS A 16 4.80 -14.67 -13.16
C LYS A 16 4.89 -14.68 -11.63
N LYS A 17 5.96 -14.10 -11.10
CA LYS A 17 6.09 -13.88 -9.67
C LYS A 17 5.09 -12.81 -9.23
N LYS A 18 4.48 -13.00 -8.08
CA LYS A 18 3.47 -12.08 -7.54
C LYS A 18 4.15 -11.01 -6.69
N ILE A 19 3.80 -9.75 -6.92
CA ILE A 19 4.24 -8.60 -6.11
C ILE A 19 3.03 -7.75 -5.76
N ALA A 20 3.10 -7.06 -4.62
CA ALA A 20 2.04 -6.13 -4.23
C ALA A 20 2.59 -4.74 -3.95
N PHE A 21 1.75 -3.73 -4.17
CA PHE A 21 1.95 -2.35 -3.73
C PHE A 21 0.92 -2.02 -2.66
N ALA A 22 1.35 -1.42 -1.57
CA ALA A 22 0.47 -0.94 -0.51
C ALA A 22 0.54 0.59 -0.46
N VAL A 23 -0.59 1.25 -0.72
CA VAL A 23 -0.70 2.70 -0.79
C VAL A 23 -2.05 3.16 -0.22
N HIS A 24 -2.08 4.32 0.39
CA HIS A 24 -3.27 4.80 1.11
C HIS A 24 -4.47 5.12 0.21
N ARG A 25 -4.24 5.55 -1.05
CA ARG A 25 -5.27 5.77 -2.08
C ARG A 25 -4.78 5.29 -3.44
N TYR A 26 -5.69 4.80 -4.26
CA TYR A 26 -5.38 4.37 -5.62
C TYR A 26 -6.62 4.53 -6.52
N GLY A 27 -6.46 5.17 -7.68
CA GLY A 27 -7.55 5.40 -8.64
C GLY A 27 -7.07 6.26 -9.81
N LEU A 28 -7.85 6.34 -10.88
CA LEU A 28 -7.52 7.15 -12.05
C LEU A 28 -7.62 8.64 -11.74
N GLU A 29 -8.55 9.01 -10.89
CA GLU A 29 -8.83 10.37 -10.45
C GLU A 29 -7.99 10.81 -9.23
N VAL A 30 -7.20 9.90 -8.65
CA VAL A 30 -6.32 10.20 -7.53
C VAL A 30 -5.01 10.83 -8.03
N ASN A 31 -4.79 12.10 -7.69
CA ASN A 31 -3.70 12.93 -8.23
C ASN A 31 -2.57 13.25 -7.24
N GLY A 32 -2.41 12.47 -6.18
CA GLY A 32 -1.26 12.63 -5.26
C GLY A 32 0.04 12.11 -5.88
N GLY A 33 1.17 12.74 -5.55
CA GLY A 33 2.48 12.36 -6.12
C GLY A 33 2.89 10.93 -5.81
N ALA A 34 2.70 10.48 -4.58
CA ALA A 34 2.98 9.10 -4.15
C ALA A 34 2.06 8.09 -4.84
N GLU A 35 0.78 8.42 -4.94
CA GLU A 35 -0.24 7.58 -5.55
C GLU A 35 -0.04 7.45 -7.06
N LEU A 36 0.27 8.56 -7.74
CA LEU A 36 0.61 8.54 -9.16
C LEU A 36 1.87 7.72 -9.42
N HIS A 37 2.91 7.90 -8.62
CA HIS A 37 4.14 7.11 -8.73
C HIS A 37 3.87 5.61 -8.51
N CYS A 38 3.10 5.26 -7.47
CA CYS A 38 2.67 3.88 -7.23
C CYS A 38 1.93 3.31 -8.44
N ARG A 39 0.97 4.05 -9.01
CA ARG A 39 0.19 3.61 -10.16
C ARG A 39 1.07 3.41 -11.41
N MET A 40 1.96 4.34 -11.72
CA MET A 40 2.88 4.21 -12.84
C MET A 40 3.78 2.98 -12.72
N LEU A 41 4.30 2.69 -11.52
CA LEU A 41 5.12 1.49 -11.29
C LEU A 41 4.30 0.20 -11.41
N ALA A 42 3.10 0.16 -10.81
CA ALA A 42 2.22 -1.00 -10.88
C ALA A 42 1.84 -1.32 -12.33
N GLU A 43 1.44 -0.30 -13.10
CA GLU A 43 1.09 -0.44 -14.51
C GLU A 43 2.28 -0.84 -15.40
N HIS A 44 3.50 -0.35 -15.08
CA HIS A 44 4.70 -0.72 -15.82
C HIS A 44 5.16 -2.15 -15.53
N LEU A 45 5.01 -2.61 -14.29
CA LEU A 45 5.51 -3.92 -13.87
C LEU A 45 4.56 -5.07 -14.17
N LYS A 46 3.28 -4.82 -14.47
CA LYS A 46 2.28 -5.86 -14.75
C LYS A 46 2.65 -6.81 -15.90
N ASP A 47 3.49 -6.37 -16.84
CA ASP A 47 3.91 -7.21 -17.95
C ASP A 47 4.92 -8.28 -17.50
N LYS A 48 5.70 -8.02 -16.45
CA LYS A 48 6.72 -8.92 -15.90
C LYS A 48 6.24 -9.70 -14.68
N TYR A 49 5.38 -9.10 -13.88
CA TYR A 49 4.89 -9.63 -12.61
C TYR A 49 3.37 -9.76 -12.61
N GLU A 50 2.84 -10.62 -11.76
CA GLU A 50 1.45 -10.57 -11.32
C GLU A 50 1.37 -9.47 -10.26
N VAL A 51 0.81 -8.31 -10.62
CA VAL A 51 0.80 -7.13 -9.76
C VAL A 51 -0.57 -6.98 -9.11
N GLU A 52 -0.57 -6.78 -7.79
CA GLU A 52 -1.73 -6.43 -6.99
C GLU A 52 -1.48 -5.14 -6.22
N VAL A 53 -2.51 -4.32 -6.03
CA VAL A 53 -2.45 -3.10 -5.21
C VAL A 53 -3.40 -3.25 -4.03
N PHE A 54 -2.90 -3.04 -2.81
CA PHE A 54 -3.67 -2.94 -1.58
C PHE A 54 -3.87 -1.48 -1.24
N THR A 55 -5.11 -1.06 -1.09
CA THR A 55 -5.43 0.34 -0.86
C THR A 55 -6.72 0.49 -0.05
N SER A 56 -6.97 1.69 0.45
CA SER A 56 -8.25 2.00 1.09
C SER A 56 -9.36 2.26 0.07
N CYS A 57 -10.61 2.33 0.56
CA CYS A 57 -11.74 2.81 -0.22
C CYS A 57 -11.78 4.34 -0.36
N ALA A 58 -10.83 5.07 0.22
CA ALA A 58 -10.84 6.52 0.20
C ALA A 58 -10.37 7.12 -1.13
N ASN A 59 -11.00 8.23 -1.53
CA ASN A 59 -10.56 9.07 -2.64
C ASN A 59 -9.88 10.36 -2.14
N SER A 60 -10.28 10.89 -0.98
CA SER A 60 -9.72 12.10 -0.37
C SER A 60 -8.82 11.77 0.83
N VAL A 61 -7.92 12.69 1.19
CA VAL A 61 -7.08 12.57 2.40
C VAL A 61 -7.85 12.94 3.65
N GLU A 62 -8.78 13.87 3.52
CA GLU A 62 -9.68 14.32 4.58
C GLU A 62 -11.10 14.32 4.01
N PRO A 63 -12.00 13.58 4.63
CA PRO A 63 -11.92 12.85 5.91
C PRO A 63 -11.56 11.36 5.79
N TRP A 64 -10.95 10.89 4.73
CA TRP A 64 -10.77 9.46 4.39
C TRP A 64 -12.11 8.75 4.14
N ASP A 65 -12.96 9.36 3.36
CA ASP A 65 -14.29 8.81 3.01
C ASP A 65 -14.19 7.51 2.21
N ASN A 66 -15.13 6.61 2.42
CA ASN A 66 -15.24 5.38 1.63
C ASN A 66 -15.94 5.67 0.29
N TYR A 67 -15.27 6.39 -0.59
CA TYR A 67 -15.77 6.74 -1.92
C TYR A 67 -15.90 5.51 -2.84
N TYR A 68 -14.89 4.64 -2.84
CA TYR A 68 -14.90 3.40 -3.59
C TYR A 68 -15.56 2.27 -2.80
N HIS A 69 -16.10 1.28 -3.54
CA HIS A 69 -16.59 0.05 -2.91
C HIS A 69 -15.43 -0.83 -2.45
N GLU A 70 -15.63 -1.49 -1.31
CA GLU A 70 -14.73 -2.54 -0.85
C GLU A 70 -14.76 -3.75 -1.79
N GLY A 71 -13.61 -4.41 -1.96
CA GLY A 71 -13.46 -5.59 -2.80
C GLY A 71 -12.33 -5.46 -3.82
N CYS A 72 -12.48 -6.15 -4.94
CA CYS A 72 -11.44 -6.19 -5.98
C CYS A 72 -11.98 -5.64 -7.29
N GLU A 73 -11.14 -4.89 -7.98
CA GLU A 73 -11.40 -4.39 -9.34
C GLU A 73 -10.11 -4.41 -10.18
N ILE A 74 -10.24 -4.25 -11.48
CA ILE A 74 -9.09 -4.14 -12.38
C ILE A 74 -9.01 -2.70 -12.90
N ILE A 75 -7.89 -2.03 -12.63
CA ILE A 75 -7.59 -0.70 -13.15
C ILE A 75 -6.36 -0.81 -14.05
N ASN A 76 -6.50 -0.47 -15.31
CA ASN A 76 -5.44 -0.52 -16.34
C ASN A 76 -4.68 -1.88 -16.37
N GLY A 77 -5.39 -2.98 -16.08
CA GLY A 77 -4.83 -4.33 -16.07
C GLY A 77 -4.09 -4.71 -14.77
N VAL A 78 -4.20 -3.89 -13.73
CA VAL A 78 -3.67 -4.16 -12.38
C VAL A 78 -4.84 -4.54 -11.47
N LEU A 79 -4.70 -5.63 -10.70
CA LEU A 79 -5.67 -6.02 -9.68
C LEU A 79 -5.55 -5.07 -8.49
N VAL A 80 -6.64 -4.39 -8.15
CA VAL A 80 -6.72 -3.47 -7.01
C VAL A 80 -7.67 -4.04 -5.98
N ARG A 81 -7.18 -4.25 -4.78
CA ARG A 81 -7.95 -4.72 -3.62
C ARG A 81 -8.14 -3.56 -2.65
N ARG A 82 -9.40 -3.21 -2.42
CA ARG A 82 -9.81 -2.10 -1.57
C ARG A 82 -10.33 -2.59 -0.24
N PHE A 83 -9.91 -1.90 0.80
CA PHE A 83 -10.32 -2.15 2.18
C PHE A 83 -11.03 -0.92 2.74
N ARG A 84 -12.08 -1.17 3.48
CA ARG A 84 -12.88 -0.11 4.09
C ARG A 84 -12.08 0.66 5.13
N VAL A 85 -12.22 1.98 5.13
CA VAL A 85 -11.79 2.84 6.23
C VAL A 85 -12.84 2.73 7.33
N GLU A 86 -12.45 2.27 8.51
CA GLU A 86 -13.39 1.96 9.60
C GLU A 86 -13.79 3.18 10.41
N ARG A 87 -13.00 4.26 10.35
CA ARG A 87 -13.33 5.51 11.04
C ARG A 87 -12.78 6.72 10.31
N GLU A 88 -13.48 7.82 10.40
CA GLU A 88 -13.06 9.10 9.88
C GLU A 88 -11.85 9.63 10.64
N GLN A 89 -11.02 10.40 9.92
CA GLN A 89 -9.92 11.13 10.52
C GLN A 89 -10.45 12.22 11.47
N LYS A 90 -9.68 12.47 12.52
CA LYS A 90 -9.87 13.60 13.43
C LYS A 90 -8.73 14.60 13.25
N PRO A 91 -8.81 15.56 12.32
CA PRO A 91 -7.67 16.39 11.92
C PRO A 91 -7.03 17.15 13.09
N ALA A 92 -7.85 17.67 14.01
CA ALA A 92 -7.35 18.39 15.20
C ALA A 92 -6.52 17.47 16.10
N LEU A 93 -6.97 16.22 16.32
CA LEU A 93 -6.24 15.23 17.12
C LEU A 93 -4.98 14.79 16.39
N ALA A 94 -5.07 14.47 15.10
CA ALA A 94 -3.91 14.10 14.29
C ALA A 94 -2.84 15.21 14.31
N GLY A 95 -3.23 16.47 14.21
CA GLY A 95 -2.33 17.62 14.31
C GLY A 95 -1.65 17.75 15.68
N GLN A 96 -2.37 17.52 16.78
CA GLN A 96 -1.80 17.50 18.13
C GLN A 96 -0.79 16.35 18.28
N LEU A 97 -1.16 15.14 17.86
CA LEU A 97 -0.29 13.97 17.93
C LEU A 97 0.96 14.12 17.05
N TYR A 98 0.84 14.77 15.88
CA TYR A 98 1.98 15.13 15.06
C TYR A 98 2.99 16.00 15.82
N GLN A 99 2.51 17.02 16.56
CA GLN A 99 3.38 17.89 17.36
C GLN A 99 4.08 17.12 18.49
N LEU A 100 3.39 16.18 19.14
CA LEU A 100 4.00 15.32 20.14
C LEU A 100 5.02 14.36 19.52
N MET A 101 4.70 13.81 18.34
CA MET A 101 5.58 12.90 17.62
C MET A 101 6.92 13.55 17.27
N ILE A 102 6.91 14.76 16.70
CA ILE A 102 8.15 15.45 16.31
C ILE A 102 9.01 15.89 17.50
N ARG A 103 8.42 15.95 18.70
CA ARG A 103 9.12 16.21 19.97
C ARG A 103 9.55 14.93 20.70
N ASN A 104 9.18 13.77 20.17
CA ASN A 104 9.37 12.46 20.82
C ASN A 104 8.65 12.36 22.17
N GLU A 105 7.49 12.98 22.31
CA GLU A 105 6.65 13.04 23.51
C GLU A 105 5.41 12.13 23.43
N LEU A 106 5.28 11.29 22.38
CA LEU A 106 4.18 10.33 22.26
C LEU A 106 4.39 9.18 23.25
N GLU A 107 3.36 8.87 24.05
CA GLU A 107 3.34 7.69 24.92
C GLU A 107 3.30 6.40 24.08
N GLU A 108 2.46 6.39 23.03
CA GLU A 108 2.31 5.28 22.08
C GLU A 108 2.83 5.70 20.70
N PRO A 109 3.97 5.20 20.22
CA PRO A 109 4.61 5.64 18.97
C PRO A 109 3.71 5.58 17.73
N ASN A 110 2.79 4.60 17.69
CA ASN A 110 1.90 4.40 16.55
C ASN A 110 0.61 5.25 16.60
N GLN A 111 0.35 5.94 17.72
CA GLN A 111 -0.90 6.67 17.91
C GLN A 111 -1.13 7.72 16.81
N TYR A 112 -0.08 8.43 16.41
CA TYR A 112 -0.18 9.38 15.30
C TYR A 112 -0.64 8.71 14.01
N PHE A 113 -0.02 7.60 13.60
CA PHE A 113 -0.35 6.92 12.35
C PHE A 113 -1.79 6.40 12.35
N VAL A 114 -2.24 5.90 13.50
CA VAL A 114 -3.62 5.42 13.70
C VAL A 114 -4.65 6.54 13.53
N GLU A 115 -4.38 7.73 14.07
CA GLU A 115 -5.29 8.88 13.96
C GLU A 115 -5.14 9.66 12.65
N ASN A 116 -3.94 9.66 12.04
CA ASN A 116 -3.73 10.27 10.74
C ASN A 116 -4.39 9.47 9.60
N GLY A 117 -4.45 8.15 9.72
CA GLY A 117 -5.18 7.27 8.80
C GLY A 117 -4.47 6.97 7.47
N PRO A 118 -5.25 6.42 6.51
CA PRO A 118 -6.62 5.88 6.65
C PRO A 118 -6.66 4.64 7.53
N TYR A 119 -7.52 4.60 8.55
CA TYR A 119 -7.60 3.49 9.49
C TYR A 119 -8.27 2.27 8.86
N CYS A 120 -7.47 1.35 8.36
CA CYS A 120 -7.89 0.13 7.65
C CYS A 120 -7.26 -1.12 8.30
N PRO A 121 -7.71 -1.57 9.47
CA PRO A 121 -7.13 -2.73 10.15
C PRO A 121 -7.25 -4.01 9.31
N ALA A 122 -8.35 -4.18 8.58
CA ALA A 122 -8.54 -5.33 7.68
C ALA A 122 -7.44 -5.43 6.59
N LEU A 123 -6.89 -4.30 6.11
CA LEU A 123 -5.75 -4.31 5.17
C LEU A 123 -4.49 -4.83 5.85
N ILE A 124 -4.21 -4.40 7.06
CA ILE A 124 -3.04 -4.85 7.82
C ILE A 124 -3.15 -6.35 8.15
N ASP A 125 -4.32 -6.80 8.56
CA ASP A 125 -4.57 -8.22 8.82
C ASP A 125 -4.48 -9.07 7.54
N PHE A 126 -4.95 -8.54 6.41
CA PHE A 126 -4.78 -9.20 5.12
C PHE A 126 -3.29 -9.37 4.79
N ILE A 127 -2.48 -8.33 4.93
CA ILE A 127 -1.03 -8.41 4.70
C ILE A 127 -0.40 -9.47 5.61
N LYS A 128 -0.68 -9.45 6.92
CA LYS A 128 -0.15 -10.43 7.88
C LYS A 128 -0.43 -11.87 7.50
N ASN A 129 -1.62 -12.13 6.95
CA ASN A 129 -2.07 -13.49 6.64
C ASN A 129 -1.65 -13.97 5.24
N HIS A 130 -1.23 -13.07 4.34
CA HIS A 130 -0.99 -13.39 2.93
C HIS A 130 0.39 -12.95 2.40
N TYR A 131 1.25 -12.32 3.20
CA TYR A 131 2.52 -11.76 2.69
C TYR A 131 3.42 -12.82 2.02
N GLU A 132 3.38 -14.08 2.45
CA GLU A 132 4.17 -15.17 1.89
C GLU A 132 3.78 -15.52 0.44
N GLU A 133 2.58 -15.13 -0.01
CA GLU A 133 2.14 -15.32 -1.39
C GLU A 133 2.87 -14.37 -2.37
N TYR A 134 3.54 -13.34 -1.85
CA TYR A 134 4.18 -12.29 -2.63
C TYR A 134 5.70 -12.39 -2.54
N GLN A 135 6.38 -12.15 -3.67
CA GLN A 135 7.82 -12.03 -3.68
C GLN A 135 8.27 -10.76 -2.95
N ALA A 136 7.48 -9.70 -3.05
CA ALA A 136 7.68 -8.43 -2.36
C ALA A 136 6.36 -7.71 -2.15
N ILE A 137 6.25 -6.97 -1.05
CA ILE A 137 5.19 -5.99 -0.79
C ILE A 137 5.84 -4.63 -0.66
N ILE A 138 5.52 -3.71 -1.57
CA ILE A 138 6.13 -2.39 -1.68
C ILE A 138 5.19 -1.35 -1.08
N PHE A 139 5.57 -0.75 0.04
CA PHE A 139 4.81 0.28 0.73
C PHE A 139 5.18 1.66 0.22
N PHE A 140 4.16 2.47 -0.04
CA PHE A 140 4.31 3.83 -0.54
C PHE A 140 3.86 4.86 0.49
N SER A 141 4.61 5.97 0.52
CA SER A 141 4.36 7.13 1.36
C SER A 141 4.64 6.90 2.85
N TYR A 142 5.33 7.84 3.45
CA TYR A 142 5.54 7.87 4.90
C TYR A 142 4.33 8.51 5.62
N GLY A 143 4.22 8.29 6.92
CA GLY A 143 3.24 8.97 7.78
C GLY A 143 1.81 8.47 7.68
N THR A 144 1.54 7.44 6.86
CA THR A 144 0.22 6.85 6.75
C THR A 144 0.08 5.59 7.60
N TYR A 145 -1.13 5.30 8.04
CA TYR A 145 -1.46 4.07 8.77
C TYR A 145 -0.96 2.82 8.03
N ILE A 146 -1.26 2.73 6.72
CA ILE A 146 -0.99 1.53 5.92
C ILE A 146 0.52 1.24 5.86
N SER A 147 1.34 2.23 5.54
CA SER A 147 2.79 2.02 5.43
C SER A 147 3.43 1.80 6.79
N SER A 148 3.08 2.64 7.78
CA SER A 148 3.73 2.57 9.09
C SER A 148 3.36 1.31 9.86
N LEU A 149 2.11 0.88 9.86
CA LEU A 149 1.70 -0.35 10.55
C LEU A 149 1.96 -1.60 9.71
N GLY A 150 1.85 -1.49 8.38
CA GLY A 150 2.14 -2.61 7.47
C GLY A 150 3.59 -3.08 7.58
N LEU A 151 4.56 -2.17 7.59
CA LEU A 151 5.99 -2.51 7.74
C LEU A 151 6.31 -3.12 9.11
N GLN A 152 5.55 -2.79 10.15
CA GLN A 152 5.72 -3.35 11.49
C GLN A 152 5.11 -4.74 11.68
N THR A 153 4.50 -5.33 10.66
CA THR A 153 3.88 -6.67 10.76
C THR A 153 4.88 -7.82 10.84
N GLY A 154 6.19 -7.54 10.72
CA GLY A 154 7.25 -8.54 10.79
C GLY A 154 7.47 -9.32 9.50
N LEU A 155 6.95 -8.85 8.37
CA LEU A 155 7.16 -9.47 7.06
C LEU A 155 8.64 -9.32 6.63
N ASN A 156 9.18 -10.36 6.00
CA ASN A 156 10.58 -10.43 5.57
C ASN A 156 10.80 -10.00 4.10
N ASN A 157 9.72 -9.66 3.40
CA ASN A 157 9.69 -9.29 1.99
C ASN A 157 9.10 -7.88 1.76
N GLY A 158 9.08 -7.06 2.81
CA GLY A 158 8.64 -5.66 2.75
C GLY A 158 9.69 -4.75 2.15
N LEU A 159 9.28 -3.86 1.26
CA LEU A 159 10.09 -2.78 0.71
C LEU A 159 9.36 -1.46 0.97
N PHE A 160 10.12 -0.40 1.22
CA PHE A 160 9.54 0.91 1.50
C PHE A 160 10.01 1.98 0.52
N ILE A 161 9.07 2.66 -0.11
CA ILE A 161 9.30 3.86 -0.92
C ILE A 161 8.67 5.04 -0.18
N PRO A 162 9.46 5.78 0.61
CA PRO A 162 8.92 6.79 1.54
C PRO A 162 8.30 8.00 0.83
N THR A 163 8.67 8.27 -0.43
CA THR A 163 8.20 9.46 -1.19
C THR A 163 8.30 10.74 -0.36
N VAL A 164 9.41 10.87 0.33
CA VAL A 164 9.64 11.88 1.35
C VAL A 164 10.38 13.08 0.76
N HIS A 165 10.08 14.25 1.31
CA HIS A 165 10.91 15.43 1.25
C HIS A 165 11.53 15.69 2.63
N GLU A 166 12.55 16.51 2.72
CA GLU A 166 13.20 16.80 4.00
C GLU A 166 12.17 17.32 5.02
N SER A 167 11.98 16.56 6.11
CA SER A 167 11.01 16.84 7.15
C SER A 167 11.55 16.41 8.52
N ILE A 168 11.30 17.22 9.54
CA ILE A 168 11.64 16.93 10.93
C ILE A 168 10.98 15.63 11.40
N SER A 169 9.78 15.33 10.94
CA SER A 169 9.02 14.14 11.33
C SER A 169 9.75 12.82 11.08
N ILE A 170 10.60 12.75 10.04
CA ILE A 170 11.37 11.53 9.71
C ILE A 170 12.40 11.19 10.78
N ARG A 171 12.84 12.18 11.54
CA ARG A 171 13.82 12.03 12.62
C ARG A 171 13.19 11.66 13.96
N SER A 172 11.86 11.49 14.02
CA SER A 172 11.20 11.12 15.26
C SER A 172 11.40 9.62 15.57
N LEU A 173 11.45 9.25 16.84
CA LEU A 173 11.57 7.86 17.31
C LEU A 173 10.41 6.97 16.82
N SER A 174 9.27 7.56 16.47
CA SER A 174 8.13 6.83 15.90
C SER A 174 8.46 6.16 14.57
N TYR A 175 9.48 6.67 13.83
CA TYR A 175 9.93 6.08 12.56
C TYR A 175 11.10 5.09 12.72
N GLU A 176 11.71 4.97 13.89
CA GLU A 176 12.76 3.96 14.11
C GLU A 176 12.25 2.52 14.00
N LYS A 177 10.94 2.33 14.11
CA LYS A 177 10.27 1.02 14.00
C LYS A 177 9.70 0.74 12.61
N VAL A 178 9.79 1.68 11.69
CA VAL A 178 9.36 1.59 10.30
C VAL A 178 10.57 1.48 9.39
#